data_772990c9095f471e1890c703690c459f
#
_entry.id   772990c9095f471e1890c703690c459f
#
_cell.length_a   1.000
_cell.length_b   1.000
_cell.length_c   1.000
_cell.angle_alpha   90.00
_cell.angle_beta   90.00
_cell.angle_gamma   90.00
#
_symmetry.space_group_name_H-M   'P 1'
#
loop_
_entity.id
_entity.type
_entity.pdbx_description
1 polymer ?
#
loop_
_entity_poly.entity_id
_entity_poly.type
_entity_poly.pdbx_seq_one_letter_code
_entity_poly.pdbx_strand_id
1 'polypeptide(L)'
;MIRAGLIAGYLAALLAVDTQVDLPGQLVLGALTWAALVVAARPLSTERRAQVAVVICAATVAELTGSILWGVYSYRLHNLPTFVPPAHGLVFMAGVSLSEALRRHARPLVVVAGAIAHAWGELGLTVLPRTDAAGALGVPLLLAFLWRSRARAAYAGVFLVVAALELYGTAIGTWRWAEELPGLGIPDGNPPSGVASGYVWFDVMALLLAPRLPAAGRRLVRLIDPHIEELRQVLAALLFRERDELRGRDGPVPVLRRPVAEQLEER
;
A
#
# COMPACT_ATOMS: atom_id res chain seq x y z
N MET A 1 11.11 -8.85 14.73
CA MET A 1 11.77 -9.71 13.74
C MET A 1 10.80 -10.69 13.08
N ILE A 2 10.10 -11.56 13.82
CA ILE A 2 9.20 -12.60 13.25
C ILE A 2 8.17 -12.00 12.29
N ARG A 3 7.44 -10.95 12.69
CA ARG A 3 6.43 -10.31 11.84
C ARG A 3 7.01 -9.75 10.53
N ALA A 4 8.13 -9.05 10.59
CA ALA A 4 8.80 -8.53 9.40
C ALA A 4 9.22 -9.68 8.46
N GLY A 5 9.79 -10.76 9.02
CA GLY A 5 10.19 -11.93 8.25
C GLY A 5 9.02 -12.68 7.61
N LEU A 6 7.89 -12.84 8.32
CA LEU A 6 6.69 -13.48 7.77
C LEU A 6 6.11 -12.68 6.61
N ILE A 7 6.02 -11.35 6.74
CA ILE A 7 5.51 -10.49 5.66
C ILE A 7 6.49 -10.51 4.47
N ALA A 8 7.78 -10.38 4.69
CA ALA A 8 8.77 -10.42 3.61
C ALA A 8 8.77 -11.78 2.89
N GLY A 9 8.67 -12.89 3.65
CA GLY A 9 8.55 -14.23 3.08
C GLY A 9 7.28 -14.42 2.25
N TYR A 10 6.15 -13.89 2.74
CA TYR A 10 4.89 -13.88 1.97
C TYR A 10 5.05 -13.11 0.66
N LEU A 11 5.61 -11.90 0.70
CA LEU A 11 5.82 -11.07 -0.48
C LEU A 11 6.77 -11.73 -1.50
N ALA A 12 7.85 -12.36 -1.02
CA ALA A 12 8.76 -13.09 -1.90
C ALA A 12 8.06 -14.29 -2.57
N ALA A 13 7.27 -15.06 -1.80
CA ALA A 13 6.49 -16.18 -2.35
C ALA A 13 5.42 -15.68 -3.34
N LEU A 14 4.72 -14.58 -3.03
CA LEU A 14 3.75 -13.94 -3.92
C LEU A 14 4.37 -13.61 -5.28
N LEU A 15 5.53 -12.94 -5.29
CA LEU A 15 6.24 -12.58 -6.53
C LEU A 15 6.69 -13.81 -7.31
N ALA A 16 7.19 -14.85 -6.61
CA ALA A 16 7.57 -16.11 -7.27
C ALA A 16 6.38 -16.80 -7.92
N VAL A 17 5.22 -16.84 -7.26
CA VAL A 17 4.00 -17.44 -7.82
C VAL A 17 3.46 -16.59 -8.96
N ASP A 18 3.53 -15.26 -8.89
CA ASP A 18 3.11 -14.37 -9.97
C ASP A 18 3.81 -14.69 -11.29
N THR A 19 5.07 -15.11 -11.26
CA THR A 19 5.80 -15.47 -12.48
C THR A 19 5.24 -16.71 -13.21
N GLN A 20 4.39 -17.50 -12.54
CA GLN A 20 3.87 -18.77 -13.03
C GLN A 20 2.39 -18.73 -13.40
N VAL A 21 1.67 -17.63 -13.08
CA VAL A 21 0.21 -17.54 -13.25
C VAL A 21 -0.17 -16.59 -14.40
N ASP A 22 -1.34 -16.81 -14.94
CA ASP A 22 -2.03 -15.92 -15.87
C ASP A 22 -2.85 -14.83 -15.15
N LEU A 23 -3.62 -14.04 -15.90
CA LEU A 23 -4.43 -12.97 -15.34
C LEU A 23 -5.47 -13.45 -14.29
N PRO A 24 -6.26 -14.52 -14.50
CA PRO A 24 -7.11 -15.11 -13.48
C PRO A 24 -6.34 -15.48 -12.20
N GLY A 25 -5.19 -16.13 -12.33
CA GLY A 25 -4.32 -16.45 -11.19
C GLY A 25 -3.83 -15.20 -10.46
N GLN A 26 -3.47 -14.16 -11.21
CA GLN A 26 -3.05 -12.86 -10.65
C GLN A 26 -4.18 -12.17 -9.86
N LEU A 27 -5.45 -12.29 -10.30
CA LEU A 27 -6.61 -11.80 -9.55
C LEU A 27 -6.78 -12.55 -8.21
N VAL A 28 -6.57 -13.88 -8.22
CA VAL A 28 -6.59 -14.68 -6.98
C VAL A 28 -5.48 -14.24 -6.03
N LEU A 29 -4.26 -14.02 -6.54
CA LEU A 29 -3.15 -13.48 -5.75
C LEU A 29 -3.50 -12.11 -5.15
N GLY A 30 -4.21 -11.27 -5.90
CA GLY A 30 -4.74 -9.99 -5.41
C GLY A 30 -5.68 -10.17 -4.22
N ALA A 31 -6.68 -11.04 -4.34
CA ALA A 31 -7.63 -11.32 -3.27
C ALA A 31 -6.94 -11.87 -2.01
N LEU A 32 -5.99 -12.79 -2.18
CA LEU A 32 -5.18 -13.35 -1.08
C LEU A 32 -4.32 -12.28 -0.40
N THR A 33 -3.75 -11.34 -1.18
CA THR A 33 -2.91 -10.28 -0.62
C THR A 33 -3.74 -9.25 0.15
N TRP A 34 -4.95 -8.92 -0.31
CA TRP A 34 -5.89 -8.12 0.47
C TRP A 34 -6.29 -8.82 1.78
N ALA A 35 -6.58 -10.11 1.73
CA ALA A 35 -6.89 -10.89 2.94
C ALA A 35 -5.69 -10.91 3.91
N ALA A 36 -4.48 -11.14 3.41
CA ALA A 36 -3.24 -11.11 4.21
C ALA A 36 -3.03 -9.73 4.86
N LEU A 37 -3.23 -8.64 4.12
CA LEU A 37 -3.15 -7.28 4.64
C LEU A 37 -4.17 -7.05 5.78
N VAL A 38 -5.43 -7.43 5.57
CA VAL A 38 -6.49 -7.29 6.59
C VAL A 38 -6.11 -8.05 7.86
N VAL A 39 -5.68 -9.31 7.74
CA VAL A 39 -5.24 -10.12 8.88
C VAL A 39 -4.03 -9.47 9.58
N ALA A 40 -3.02 -9.07 8.82
CA ALA A 40 -1.83 -8.44 9.35
C ALA A 40 -2.13 -7.08 10.02
N ALA A 41 -3.12 -6.33 9.55
CA ALA A 41 -3.51 -5.03 10.11
C ALA A 41 -4.40 -5.12 11.37
N ARG A 42 -5.00 -6.28 11.68
CA ARG A 42 -5.90 -6.44 12.84
C ARG A 42 -5.31 -5.98 14.17
N PRO A 43 -4.06 -6.32 14.54
CA PRO A 43 -3.47 -5.91 15.82
C PRO A 43 -2.96 -4.48 15.84
N LEU A 44 -3.07 -3.72 14.73
CA LEU A 44 -2.58 -2.35 14.65
C LEU A 44 -3.53 -1.36 15.31
N SER A 45 -2.96 -0.28 15.88
CA SER A 45 -3.73 0.90 16.31
C SER A 45 -4.44 1.55 15.12
N THR A 46 -5.49 2.32 15.41
CA THR A 46 -6.22 3.09 14.39
C THR A 46 -5.30 4.02 13.60
N GLU A 47 -4.38 4.68 14.28
CA GLU A 47 -3.39 5.55 13.62
C GLU A 47 -2.49 4.76 12.66
N ARG A 48 -1.97 3.61 13.10
CA ARG A 48 -1.13 2.77 12.26
C ARG A 48 -1.89 2.22 11.04
N ARG A 49 -3.16 1.83 11.22
CA ARG A 49 -4.03 1.43 10.09
C ARG A 49 -4.25 2.58 9.11
N ALA A 50 -4.43 3.81 9.62
CA ALA A 50 -4.53 4.99 8.78
C ALA A 50 -3.23 5.26 8.00
N GLN A 51 -2.05 5.07 8.62
CA GLN A 51 -0.76 5.16 7.92
C GLN A 51 -0.66 4.13 6.78
N VAL A 52 -1.03 2.87 7.04
CA VAL A 52 -1.08 1.82 6.01
C VAL A 52 -2.02 2.21 4.87
N ALA A 53 -3.21 2.74 5.16
CA ALA A 53 -4.16 3.17 4.13
C ALA A 53 -3.61 4.32 3.28
N VAL A 54 -2.93 5.31 3.89
CA VAL A 54 -2.27 6.41 3.15
C VAL A 54 -1.19 5.87 2.23
N VAL A 55 -0.34 4.95 2.71
CA VAL A 55 0.69 4.31 1.87
C VAL A 55 0.06 3.61 0.68
N ILE A 56 -0.99 2.81 0.89
CA ILE A 56 -1.68 2.09 -0.19
C ILE A 56 -2.20 3.09 -1.24
N CYS A 57 -2.90 4.14 -0.82
CA CYS A 57 -3.44 5.14 -1.74
C CYS A 57 -2.34 5.87 -2.51
N ALA A 58 -1.32 6.37 -1.82
CA ALA A 58 -0.23 7.12 -2.42
C ALA A 58 0.59 6.25 -3.40
N ALA A 59 0.91 5.02 -2.98
CA ALA A 59 1.63 4.08 -3.82
C ALA A 59 0.81 3.65 -5.03
N THR A 60 -0.51 3.42 -4.89
CA THR A 60 -1.37 3.08 -6.03
C THR A 60 -1.40 4.20 -7.07
N VAL A 61 -1.44 5.46 -6.63
CA VAL A 61 -1.34 6.61 -7.55
C VAL A 61 0.01 6.63 -8.26
N ALA A 62 1.11 6.39 -7.53
CA ALA A 62 2.45 6.33 -8.10
C ALA A 62 2.60 5.18 -9.11
N GLU A 63 2.04 4.00 -8.79
CA GLU A 63 2.01 2.83 -9.67
C GLU A 63 1.26 3.09 -10.98
N LEU A 64 0.05 3.67 -10.89
CA LEU A 64 -0.71 4.05 -12.07
C LEU A 64 0.04 5.07 -12.92
N THR A 65 0.66 6.05 -12.27
CA THR A 65 1.45 7.07 -12.97
C THR A 65 2.69 6.47 -13.60
N GLY A 66 3.48 5.70 -12.86
CA GLY A 66 4.77 5.17 -13.32
C GLY A 66 4.62 4.06 -14.34
N SER A 67 3.76 3.05 -14.08
CA SER A 67 3.67 1.88 -14.95
C SER A 67 2.68 2.01 -16.10
N ILE A 68 1.52 2.69 -15.89
CA ILE A 68 0.46 2.75 -16.90
C ILE A 68 0.52 4.04 -17.72
N LEU A 69 0.68 5.19 -17.06
CA LEU A 69 0.60 6.48 -17.74
C LEU A 69 1.93 6.90 -18.35
N TRP A 70 3.03 6.73 -17.62
CA TRP A 70 4.36 7.17 -18.07
C TRP A 70 5.19 6.06 -18.69
N GLY A 71 5.02 4.80 -18.25
CA GLY A 71 5.76 3.66 -18.81
C GLY A 71 7.22 3.56 -18.31
N VAL A 72 7.52 4.07 -17.12
CA VAL A 72 8.86 3.99 -16.50
C VAL A 72 9.25 2.54 -16.20
N TYR A 73 8.27 1.70 -15.93
CA TYR A 73 8.41 0.24 -15.81
C TYR A 73 7.13 -0.45 -16.24
N SER A 74 7.22 -1.75 -16.50
CA SER A 74 6.08 -2.58 -16.87
C SER A 74 6.06 -3.87 -16.06
N TYR A 75 4.88 -4.28 -15.64
CA TYR A 75 4.65 -5.60 -15.07
C TYR A 75 4.59 -6.68 -16.17
N ARG A 76 4.86 -7.90 -15.80
CA ARG A 76 4.97 -9.05 -16.68
C ARG A 76 3.77 -9.23 -17.64
N LEU A 77 2.55 -8.97 -17.19
CA LEU A 77 1.32 -9.08 -17.98
C LEU A 77 0.85 -7.73 -18.56
N HIS A 78 1.70 -6.69 -18.56
CA HIS A 78 1.39 -5.34 -19.06
C HIS A 78 0.13 -4.71 -18.42
N ASN A 79 -0.12 -5.03 -17.16
CA ASN A 79 -1.22 -4.50 -16.34
C ASN A 79 -0.67 -3.99 -15.00
N LEU A 80 -1.50 -3.34 -14.18
CA LEU A 80 -1.19 -3.17 -12.76
C LEU A 80 -1.79 -4.35 -11.98
N PRO A 81 -0.95 -5.27 -11.44
CA PRO A 81 -1.47 -6.43 -10.73
C PRO A 81 -2.27 -6.03 -9.48
N THR A 82 -3.41 -6.68 -9.27
CA THR A 82 -4.33 -6.35 -8.16
C THR A 82 -3.75 -6.62 -6.77
N PHE A 83 -2.66 -7.36 -6.68
CA PHE A 83 -1.91 -7.56 -5.43
C PHE A 83 -0.97 -6.40 -5.07
N VAL A 84 -0.60 -5.54 -6.03
CA VAL A 84 0.39 -4.46 -5.80
C VAL A 84 -0.10 -3.44 -4.77
N PRO A 85 -1.33 -2.88 -4.85
CA PRO A 85 -1.81 -1.96 -3.83
C PRO A 85 -1.72 -2.50 -2.39
N PRO A 86 -2.28 -3.69 -2.06
CA PRO A 86 -2.17 -4.23 -0.70
C PRO A 86 -0.73 -4.63 -0.33
N ALA A 87 0.11 -5.01 -1.29
CA ALA A 87 1.52 -5.32 -1.05
C ALA A 87 2.29 -4.10 -0.53
N HIS A 88 2.03 -2.89 -1.02
CA HIS A 88 2.63 -1.66 -0.49
C HIS A 88 2.33 -1.46 1.01
N GLY A 89 1.09 -1.73 1.42
CA GLY A 89 0.71 -1.73 2.83
C GLY A 89 1.51 -2.75 3.65
N LEU A 90 1.69 -3.96 3.12
CA LEU A 90 2.50 -5.01 3.75
C LEU A 90 3.99 -4.63 3.81
N VAL A 91 4.55 -4.06 2.75
CA VAL A 91 5.94 -3.54 2.69
C VAL A 91 6.17 -2.52 3.80
N PHE A 92 5.30 -1.51 3.89
CA PHE A 92 5.37 -0.51 4.96
C PHE A 92 5.33 -1.17 6.35
N MET A 93 4.41 -2.11 6.57
CA MET A 93 4.30 -2.84 7.84
C MET A 93 5.54 -3.68 8.14
N ALA A 94 6.14 -4.31 7.14
CA ALA A 94 7.38 -5.08 7.30
C ALA A 94 8.54 -4.17 7.70
N GLY A 95 8.73 -3.05 6.99
CA GLY A 95 9.81 -2.09 7.26
C GLY A 95 9.70 -1.45 8.65
N VAL A 96 8.49 -1.02 9.03
CA VAL A 96 8.25 -0.49 10.38
C VAL A 96 8.48 -1.57 11.44
N SER A 97 7.98 -2.80 11.24
CA SER A 97 8.21 -3.91 12.18
C SER A 97 9.69 -4.28 12.31
N LEU A 98 10.46 -4.16 11.23
CA LEU A 98 11.91 -4.33 11.24
C LEU A 98 12.59 -3.26 12.10
N SER A 99 12.22 -1.99 11.88
CA SER A 99 12.78 -0.86 12.65
C SER A 99 12.44 -0.94 14.15
N GLU A 100 11.21 -1.36 14.49
CA GLU A 100 10.77 -1.57 15.86
C GLU A 100 11.54 -2.73 16.53
N ALA A 101 11.75 -3.83 15.81
CA ALA A 101 12.53 -4.96 16.31
C ALA A 101 14.01 -4.60 16.55
N LEU A 102 14.55 -3.71 15.73
CA LEU A 102 15.94 -3.22 15.80
C LEU A 102 16.07 -1.88 16.52
N ARG A 103 15.09 -1.46 17.31
CA ARG A 103 15.09 -0.12 17.96
C ARG A 103 16.34 0.14 18.81
N ARG A 104 16.91 -0.90 19.44
CA ARG A 104 18.16 -0.81 20.20
C ARG A 104 19.39 -0.61 19.30
N HIS A 105 19.25 -0.95 18.02
CA HIS A 105 20.28 -0.85 16.97
C HIS A 105 19.85 0.15 15.89
N ALA A 106 19.04 1.16 16.23
CA ALA A 106 18.51 2.12 15.26
C ALA A 106 19.62 2.89 14.52
N ARG A 107 20.74 3.23 15.21
CA ARG A 107 21.88 3.89 14.55
C ARG A 107 22.57 2.99 13.51
N PRO A 108 22.98 1.74 13.84
CA PRO A 108 23.48 0.80 12.84
C PRO A 108 22.51 0.57 11.69
N LEU A 109 21.21 0.41 11.95
CA LEU A 109 20.18 0.23 10.91
C LEU A 109 20.19 1.40 9.90
N VAL A 110 20.21 2.64 10.40
CA VAL A 110 20.23 3.84 9.56
C VAL A 110 21.54 3.95 8.77
N VAL A 111 22.68 3.66 9.41
CA VAL A 111 23.98 3.70 8.74
C VAL A 111 24.05 2.64 7.61
N VAL A 112 23.61 1.41 7.90
CA VAL A 112 23.60 0.33 6.91
C VAL A 112 22.69 0.68 5.74
N ALA A 113 21.47 1.17 6.01
CA ALA A 113 20.54 1.58 4.95
C ALA A 113 21.15 2.71 4.08
N GLY A 114 21.74 3.74 4.72
CA GLY A 114 22.39 4.83 3.98
C GLY A 114 23.58 4.37 3.17
N ALA A 115 24.43 3.48 3.72
CA ALA A 115 25.57 2.93 3.00
C ALA A 115 25.15 2.08 1.81
N ILE A 116 24.10 1.24 1.94
CA ILE A 116 23.55 0.44 0.84
C ILE A 116 23.00 1.36 -0.24
N ALA A 117 22.19 2.37 0.12
CA ALA A 117 21.61 3.30 -0.85
C ALA A 117 22.70 4.07 -1.62
N HIS A 118 23.70 4.58 -0.90
CA HIS A 118 24.85 5.27 -1.51
C HIS A 118 25.63 4.37 -2.45
N ALA A 119 26.04 3.19 -1.95
CA ALA A 119 26.80 2.22 -2.75
C ALA A 119 26.02 1.77 -4.02
N TRP A 120 24.69 1.58 -3.90
CA TRP A 120 23.88 1.20 -5.05
C TRP A 120 23.83 2.32 -6.09
N GLY A 121 23.65 3.58 -5.67
CA GLY A 121 23.70 4.73 -6.58
C GLY A 121 25.05 4.88 -7.27
N GLU A 122 26.16 4.78 -6.54
CA GLU A 122 27.50 4.87 -7.10
C GLU A 122 27.81 3.71 -8.08
N LEU A 123 27.46 2.48 -7.71
CA LEU A 123 27.62 1.31 -8.59
C LEU A 123 26.73 1.42 -9.82
N GLY A 124 25.52 1.97 -9.69
CA GLY A 124 24.61 2.22 -10.80
C GLY A 124 25.17 3.23 -11.81
N LEU A 125 25.89 4.23 -11.34
CA LEU A 125 26.55 5.22 -12.22
C LEU A 125 27.83 4.71 -12.89
N THR A 126 28.51 3.72 -12.31
CA THR A 126 29.91 3.41 -12.68
C THR A 126 30.17 1.99 -13.12
N VAL A 127 29.50 1.00 -12.54
CA VAL A 127 29.89 -0.44 -12.66
C VAL A 127 28.76 -1.33 -13.18
N LEU A 128 27.50 -1.06 -12.81
CA LEU A 128 26.39 -1.93 -13.19
C LEU A 128 26.17 -1.94 -14.71
N PRO A 129 25.66 -3.06 -15.28
CA PRO A 129 25.50 -3.21 -16.73
C PRO A 129 24.62 -2.15 -17.39
N ARG A 130 23.68 -1.58 -16.61
CA ARG A 130 22.85 -0.45 -17.02
C ARG A 130 23.23 0.76 -16.18
N THR A 131 23.55 1.87 -16.85
CA THR A 131 23.77 3.16 -16.19
C THR A 131 22.46 3.60 -15.52
N ASP A 132 22.53 3.98 -14.27
CA ASP A 132 21.39 4.31 -13.42
C ASP A 132 21.44 5.80 -12.98
N ALA A 133 21.43 6.70 -13.96
CA ALA A 133 21.48 8.13 -13.67
C ALA A 133 20.17 8.62 -13.02
N ALA A 134 19.02 8.13 -13.49
CA ALA A 134 17.71 8.48 -12.96
C ALA A 134 17.55 7.98 -11.50
N GLY A 135 17.90 6.73 -11.23
CA GLY A 135 17.82 6.18 -9.88
C GLY A 135 18.76 6.87 -8.90
N ALA A 136 20.01 7.14 -9.32
CA ALA A 136 21.00 7.81 -8.48
C ALA A 136 20.52 9.19 -7.98
N LEU A 137 19.68 9.91 -8.73
CA LEU A 137 19.07 11.17 -8.30
C LEU A 137 18.15 11.01 -7.08
N GLY A 138 17.57 9.83 -6.85
CA GLY A 138 16.73 9.55 -5.69
C GLY A 138 17.50 9.32 -4.39
N VAL A 139 18.76 8.90 -4.47
CA VAL A 139 19.59 8.55 -3.30
C VAL A 139 19.81 9.72 -2.34
N PRO A 140 20.17 10.95 -2.78
CA PRO A 140 20.32 12.09 -1.88
C PRO A 140 19.08 12.40 -1.06
N LEU A 141 17.88 12.17 -1.61
CA LEU A 141 16.63 12.36 -0.89
C LEU A 141 16.55 11.45 0.34
N LEU A 142 16.75 10.15 0.16
CA LEU A 142 16.78 9.20 1.29
C LEU A 142 17.83 9.60 2.33
N LEU A 143 19.04 9.90 1.89
CA LEU A 143 20.14 10.28 2.80
C LEU A 143 19.77 11.52 3.62
N ALA A 144 19.12 12.53 3.03
CA ALA A 144 18.65 13.70 3.74
C ALA A 144 17.61 13.36 4.82
N PHE A 145 16.67 12.46 4.54
CA PHE A 145 15.68 11.99 5.51
C PHE A 145 16.31 11.11 6.61
N LEU A 146 17.25 10.24 6.26
CA LEU A 146 17.98 9.43 7.24
C LEU A 146 18.82 10.29 8.19
N TRP A 147 19.32 11.43 7.71
CA TRP A 147 20.10 12.33 8.54
C TRP A 147 19.23 13.20 9.46
N ARG A 148 18.18 13.82 8.93
CA ARG A 148 17.43 14.88 9.63
C ARG A 148 16.15 14.42 10.32
N SER A 149 15.53 13.33 9.88
CA SER A 149 14.23 12.93 10.39
C SER A 149 14.30 12.21 11.74
N ARG A 150 13.28 12.45 12.58
CA ARG A 150 13.05 11.66 13.78
C ARG A 150 12.55 10.23 13.45
N ALA A 151 11.92 10.04 12.28
CA ALA A 151 11.41 8.74 11.78
C ALA A 151 12.47 7.93 11.00
N ARG A 152 13.74 8.37 10.98
CA ARG A 152 14.84 7.78 10.19
C ARG A 152 14.97 6.26 10.28
N ALA A 153 14.70 5.67 11.46
CA ALA A 153 14.76 4.21 11.60
C ALA A 153 13.64 3.50 10.83
N ALA A 154 12.43 4.09 10.79
CA ALA A 154 11.33 3.57 9.98
C ALA A 154 11.67 3.64 8.49
N TYR A 155 12.16 4.78 8.01
CA TYR A 155 12.60 4.94 6.61
C TYR A 155 13.71 3.95 6.24
N ALA A 156 14.69 3.73 7.13
CA ALA A 156 15.73 2.73 6.92
C ALA A 156 15.16 1.31 6.82
N GLY A 157 14.22 0.97 7.70
CA GLY A 157 13.55 -0.34 7.68
C GLY A 157 12.74 -0.56 6.41
N VAL A 158 11.95 0.44 5.98
CA VAL A 158 11.17 0.37 4.73
C VAL A 158 12.10 0.27 3.52
N PHE A 159 13.12 1.14 3.45
CA PHE A 159 14.13 1.10 2.38
C PHE A 159 14.73 -0.30 2.20
N LEU A 160 15.16 -0.95 3.29
CA LEU A 160 15.79 -2.27 3.19
C LEU A 160 14.82 -3.35 2.68
N VAL A 161 13.55 -3.31 3.09
CA VAL A 161 12.53 -4.24 2.60
C VAL A 161 12.26 -3.99 1.12
N VAL A 162 12.09 -2.73 0.72
CA VAL A 162 11.84 -2.36 -0.68
C VAL A 162 13.03 -2.73 -1.56
N ALA A 163 14.25 -2.37 -1.15
CA ALA A 163 15.46 -2.70 -1.93
C ALA A 163 15.59 -4.20 -2.19
N ALA A 164 15.32 -5.02 -1.15
CA ALA A 164 15.33 -6.48 -1.32
C ALA A 164 14.24 -6.96 -2.30
N LEU A 165 13.02 -6.40 -2.23
CA LEU A 165 11.92 -6.78 -3.13
C LEU A 165 12.14 -6.29 -4.56
N GLU A 166 12.69 -5.10 -4.75
CA GLU A 166 13.01 -4.56 -6.08
C GLU A 166 14.07 -5.42 -6.78
N LEU A 167 15.15 -5.74 -6.07
CA LEU A 167 16.20 -6.63 -6.60
C LEU A 167 15.64 -8.01 -6.92
N TYR A 168 14.80 -8.57 -6.04
CA TYR A 168 14.20 -9.88 -6.24
C TYR A 168 13.18 -9.88 -7.38
N GLY A 169 12.21 -8.95 -7.38
CA GLY A 169 11.14 -8.89 -8.37
C GLY A 169 11.65 -8.65 -9.80
N THR A 170 12.65 -7.78 -9.96
CA THR A 170 13.29 -7.56 -11.27
C THR A 170 14.13 -8.77 -11.72
N ALA A 171 14.85 -9.42 -10.77
CA ALA A 171 15.65 -10.59 -11.06
C ALA A 171 14.81 -11.79 -11.55
N ILE A 172 13.59 -11.98 -11.00
CA ILE A 172 12.67 -13.06 -11.42
C ILE A 172 11.71 -12.65 -12.54
N GLY A 173 11.73 -11.36 -12.96
CA GLY A 173 10.94 -10.87 -14.08
C GLY A 173 9.48 -10.53 -13.77
N THR A 174 9.11 -10.28 -12.50
CA THR A 174 7.76 -9.81 -12.14
C THR A 174 7.47 -8.44 -12.74
N TRP A 175 8.48 -7.55 -12.76
CA TRP A 175 8.45 -6.27 -13.49
C TRP A 175 9.82 -5.95 -14.06
N ARG A 176 9.84 -5.04 -15.02
CA ARG A 176 11.05 -4.55 -15.66
C ARG A 176 11.00 -3.05 -15.83
N TRP A 177 12.07 -2.36 -15.46
CA TRP A 177 12.24 -0.92 -15.65
C TRP A 177 12.67 -0.61 -17.08
N ALA A 178 12.23 0.53 -17.60
CA ALA A 178 12.65 1.05 -18.89
C ALA A 178 14.17 1.30 -18.90
N GLU A 179 14.80 1.34 -20.06
CA GLU A 179 16.26 1.58 -20.15
C GLU A 179 16.61 3.02 -19.89
N GLU A 180 15.65 3.91 -20.12
CA GLU A 180 15.71 5.34 -19.84
C GLU A 180 14.34 5.86 -19.47
N LEU A 181 14.28 6.97 -18.76
CA LEU A 181 13.01 7.64 -18.44
C LEU A 181 12.34 8.09 -19.74
N PRO A 182 11.10 7.62 -20.04
CA PRO A 182 10.41 7.95 -21.29
C PRO A 182 10.25 9.45 -21.47
N GLY A 183 10.64 9.95 -22.65
CA GLY A 183 10.57 11.36 -23.00
C GLY A 183 11.67 12.26 -22.43
N LEU A 184 12.53 11.73 -21.54
CA LEU A 184 13.65 12.47 -20.95
C LEU A 184 15.02 11.96 -21.42
N GLY A 185 15.11 10.70 -21.87
CA GLY A 185 16.37 10.10 -22.30
C GLY A 185 17.44 9.97 -21.20
N ILE A 186 17.01 9.95 -19.93
CA ILE A 186 17.90 9.78 -18.78
C ILE A 186 18.03 8.28 -18.51
N PRO A 187 19.23 7.68 -18.56
CA PRO A 187 19.43 6.27 -18.29
C PRO A 187 18.92 5.83 -16.92
N ASP A 188 18.26 4.67 -16.87
CA ASP A 188 17.62 4.14 -15.67
C ASP A 188 18.03 2.69 -15.39
N GLY A 189 18.18 2.34 -14.13
CA GLY A 189 18.58 1.01 -13.67
C GLY A 189 17.48 -0.04 -13.81
N ASN A 190 17.81 -1.31 -13.53
CA ASN A 190 16.80 -2.37 -13.43
C ASN A 190 17.14 -3.33 -12.28
N PRO A 191 16.70 -3.04 -11.05
CA PRO A 191 15.93 -1.85 -10.66
C PRO A 191 16.80 -0.60 -10.46
N PRO A 192 16.21 0.61 -10.55
CA PRO A 192 16.89 1.85 -10.23
C PRO A 192 17.23 1.96 -8.75
N SER A 193 18.40 2.48 -8.40
CA SER A 193 18.83 2.70 -7.02
C SER A 193 17.92 3.70 -6.26
N GLY A 194 17.28 4.60 -6.98
CA GLY A 194 16.38 5.61 -6.43
C GLY A 194 14.99 5.09 -6.08
N VAL A 195 14.54 3.95 -6.63
CA VAL A 195 13.17 3.48 -6.40
C VAL A 195 12.89 3.24 -4.93
N ALA A 196 13.76 2.49 -4.25
CA ALA A 196 13.62 2.23 -2.83
C ALA A 196 13.78 3.52 -1.98
N SER A 197 14.52 4.51 -2.47
CA SER A 197 14.64 5.83 -1.86
C SER A 197 13.36 6.66 -2.05
N GLY A 198 12.67 6.50 -3.18
CA GLY A 198 11.40 7.17 -3.45
C GLY A 198 10.28 6.79 -2.49
N TYR A 199 10.32 5.58 -1.92
CA TYR A 199 9.33 5.13 -0.93
C TYR A 199 9.27 6.01 0.33
N VAL A 200 10.33 6.74 0.65
CA VAL A 200 10.31 7.69 1.78
C VAL A 200 9.19 8.73 1.65
N TRP A 201 8.76 9.06 0.42
CA TRP A 201 7.64 9.95 0.20
C TRP A 201 6.31 9.36 0.70
N PHE A 202 6.07 8.08 0.48
CA PHE A 202 4.87 7.39 1.00
C PHE A 202 4.88 7.38 2.53
N ASP A 203 6.04 7.13 3.13
CA ASP A 203 6.22 7.15 4.57
C ASP A 203 5.97 8.55 5.17
N VAL A 204 6.49 9.59 4.53
CA VAL A 204 6.27 10.99 4.92
C VAL A 204 4.79 11.33 4.81
N MET A 205 4.14 11.00 3.70
CA MET A 205 2.70 11.21 3.53
C MET A 205 1.89 10.48 4.60
N ALA A 206 2.25 9.23 4.93
CA ALA A 206 1.61 8.46 5.98
C ALA A 206 1.73 9.15 7.34
N LEU A 207 2.91 9.64 7.70
CA LEU A 207 3.14 10.33 8.96
C LEU A 207 2.43 11.68 9.05
N LEU A 208 2.31 12.41 7.95
CA LEU A 208 1.68 13.74 7.91
C LEU A 208 0.16 13.67 7.83
N LEU A 209 -0.41 12.73 7.07
CA LEU A 209 -1.84 12.67 6.78
C LEU A 209 -2.61 11.76 7.74
N ALA A 210 -2.03 10.63 8.16
CA ALA A 210 -2.74 9.67 9.00
C ALA A 210 -3.30 10.26 10.30
N PRO A 211 -2.63 11.17 11.02
CA PRO A 211 -3.20 11.78 12.23
C PRO A 211 -4.48 12.59 11.97
N ARG A 212 -4.68 13.07 10.74
CA ARG A 212 -5.84 13.88 10.33
C ARG A 212 -7.04 13.03 9.89
N LEU A 213 -6.81 11.81 9.40
CA LEU A 213 -7.85 10.92 8.85
C LEU A 213 -8.91 10.49 9.88
N PRO A 214 -8.59 10.16 11.14
CA PRO A 214 -9.62 9.79 12.13
C PRO A 214 -10.64 10.89 12.38
N ALA A 215 -10.22 12.16 12.32
CA ALA A 215 -11.13 13.30 12.48
C ALA A 215 -12.00 13.50 11.23
N ALA A 216 -11.40 13.39 10.04
CA ALA A 216 -12.13 13.46 8.77
C ALA A 216 -13.07 12.26 8.60
N GLY A 217 -12.64 11.06 8.95
CA GLY A 217 -13.47 9.85 8.92
C GLY A 217 -14.67 9.92 9.86
N ARG A 218 -14.49 10.43 11.08
CA ARG A 218 -15.61 10.66 12.00
C ARG A 218 -16.62 11.68 11.48
N ARG A 219 -16.17 12.71 10.79
CA ARG A 219 -17.07 13.68 10.12
C ARG A 219 -17.84 13.00 8.98
N LEU A 220 -17.15 12.23 8.14
CA LEU A 220 -17.76 11.54 7.01
C LEU A 220 -18.77 10.48 7.49
N VAL A 221 -18.42 9.67 8.50
CA VAL A 221 -19.34 8.69 9.10
C VAL A 221 -20.59 9.37 9.63
N ARG A 222 -20.48 10.48 10.33
CA ARG A 222 -21.65 11.24 10.82
C ARG A 222 -22.56 11.77 9.71
N LEU A 223 -22.01 12.03 8.53
CA LEU A 223 -22.78 12.46 7.35
C LEU A 223 -23.45 11.30 6.63
N ILE A 224 -22.84 10.11 6.65
CA ILE A 224 -23.30 8.94 5.90
C ILE A 224 -24.17 8.00 6.76
N ASP A 225 -23.96 7.99 8.09
CA ASP A 225 -24.66 7.09 9.02
C ASP A 225 -26.19 7.15 8.92
N PRO A 226 -26.84 8.32 8.78
CA PRO A 226 -28.29 8.40 8.56
C PRO A 226 -28.73 7.70 7.28
N HIS A 227 -27.98 7.84 6.20
CA HIS A 227 -28.30 7.24 4.90
C HIS A 227 -28.05 5.73 4.86
N ILE A 228 -27.05 5.23 5.60
CA ILE A 228 -26.80 3.78 5.74
C ILE A 228 -27.94 3.14 6.53
N GLU A 229 -28.45 3.78 7.57
CA GLU A 229 -29.54 3.27 8.37
C GLU A 229 -30.84 3.25 7.54
N GLU A 230 -31.12 4.27 6.77
CA GLU A 230 -32.24 4.33 5.82
C GLU A 230 -32.13 3.19 4.77
N LEU A 231 -30.95 2.98 4.20
CA LEU A 231 -30.69 1.87 3.25
C LEU A 231 -30.89 0.49 3.89
N ARG A 232 -30.45 0.32 5.15
CA ARG A 232 -30.68 -0.90 5.93
C ARG A 232 -32.16 -1.17 6.16
N GLN A 233 -32.93 -0.14 6.48
CA GLN A 233 -34.39 -0.26 6.68
C GLN A 233 -35.10 -0.64 5.38
N VAL A 234 -34.73 -0.01 4.26
CA VAL A 234 -35.25 -0.35 2.92
C VAL A 234 -34.91 -1.78 2.53
N LEU A 235 -33.66 -2.20 2.71
CA LEU A 235 -33.24 -3.57 2.41
C LEU A 235 -33.92 -4.59 3.31
N ALA A 236 -34.07 -4.30 4.59
CA ALA A 236 -34.80 -5.16 5.51
C ALA A 236 -36.27 -5.27 5.09
N ALA A 237 -36.93 -4.17 4.75
CA ALA A 237 -38.32 -4.19 4.28
C ALA A 237 -38.49 -4.99 2.99
N LEU A 238 -37.55 -4.89 2.03
CA LEU A 238 -37.57 -5.67 0.79
C LEU A 238 -37.39 -7.17 1.06
N LEU A 239 -36.42 -7.53 1.91
CA LEU A 239 -36.15 -8.93 2.26
C LEU A 239 -37.29 -9.58 3.07
N PHE A 240 -37.95 -8.83 3.93
CA PHE A 240 -39.13 -9.31 4.65
C PHE A 240 -40.31 -9.49 3.71
N ARG A 241 -40.54 -8.56 2.78
CA ARG A 241 -41.62 -8.65 1.78
C ARG A 241 -41.46 -9.87 0.86
N GLU A 242 -40.24 -10.13 0.40
CA GLU A 242 -39.92 -11.30 -0.43
C GLU A 242 -40.14 -12.62 0.33
N ARG A 243 -39.82 -12.66 1.64
CA ARG A 243 -40.07 -13.81 2.51
C ARG A 243 -41.55 -14.10 2.73
N ASP A 244 -42.37 -13.05 2.85
CA ASP A 244 -43.83 -13.21 3.05
C ASP A 244 -44.51 -13.60 1.78
N GLU A 245 -44.11 -13.10 0.62
CA GLU A 245 -44.59 -13.55 -0.72
C GLU A 245 -44.23 -15.02 -0.97
N LEU A 246 -43.02 -15.48 -0.59
CA LEU A 246 -42.60 -16.87 -0.72
C LEU A 246 -43.33 -17.82 0.24
N ARG A 247 -43.90 -17.33 1.35
CA ARG A 247 -44.62 -18.14 2.34
C ARG A 247 -46.09 -18.24 2.11
N GLY A 248 -46.66 -17.54 1.10
CA GLY A 248 -48.09 -17.62 0.75
C GLY A 248 -49.03 -17.26 1.93
N ARG A 249 -48.64 -16.36 2.83
CA ARG A 249 -49.46 -15.91 3.95
C ARG A 249 -49.95 -14.50 3.70
N ASP A 250 -51.24 -14.36 3.42
CA ASP A 250 -51.98 -13.10 3.51
C ASP A 250 -52.08 -12.65 4.97
N GLY A 251 -51.07 -11.97 5.46
CA GLY A 251 -51.08 -11.31 6.75
C GLY A 251 -51.06 -9.78 6.59
N PRO A 252 -51.62 -9.00 7.56
CA PRO A 252 -51.66 -7.54 7.44
C PRO A 252 -50.27 -6.95 7.38
N VAL A 253 -50.04 -6.05 6.40
CA VAL A 253 -48.78 -5.35 6.19
C VAL A 253 -48.44 -4.52 7.48
N PRO A 254 -47.23 -4.64 8.03
CA PRO A 254 -46.82 -3.78 9.16
C PRO A 254 -46.80 -2.34 8.70
N VAL A 255 -47.58 -1.48 9.36
CA VAL A 255 -47.59 -0.04 9.16
C VAL A 255 -46.24 0.50 9.64
N LEU A 256 -45.39 0.94 8.71
CA LEU A 256 -44.14 1.63 9.00
C LEU A 256 -44.43 2.83 9.90
N ARG A 257 -43.89 2.85 11.11
CA ARG A 257 -43.92 4.03 11.97
C ARG A 257 -43.17 5.16 11.26
N ARG A 258 -43.78 6.36 11.27
CA ARG A 258 -43.20 7.57 10.65
C ARG A 258 -41.78 7.81 11.16
N PRO A 259 -40.89 8.33 10.32
CA PRO A 259 -39.49 8.62 10.71
C PRO A 259 -39.46 9.63 11.86
N VAL A 260 -38.51 9.44 12.78
CA VAL A 260 -38.29 10.21 14.01
C VAL A 260 -38.10 11.73 13.77
N ALA A 261 -37.85 12.15 12.53
CA ALA A 261 -37.69 13.54 12.14
C ALA A 261 -38.94 14.42 12.39
N GLU A 262 -40.15 13.84 12.32
CA GLU A 262 -41.41 14.62 12.57
C GLU A 262 -41.74 14.84 14.05
N GLN A 263 -41.03 14.17 14.98
CA GLN A 263 -41.28 14.31 16.41
C GLN A 263 -40.47 15.43 17.08
N LEU A 264 -39.61 16.12 16.37
CA LEU A 264 -38.75 17.20 16.88
C LEU A 264 -39.26 18.60 16.55
N GLU A 265 -40.32 18.74 15.74
CA GLU A 265 -40.94 20.05 15.46
C GLU A 265 -42.07 20.45 16.43
N GLU A 266 -42.47 19.59 17.37
CA GLU A 266 -43.54 19.91 18.37
C GLU A 266 -43.01 20.12 19.80
N ARG A 267 -41.70 20.47 19.99
CA ARG A 267 -41.21 20.90 21.28
C ARG A 267 -40.45 22.21 21.22
#